data_a5b3deed4e22dcf81421fac621127b0c
#
_entry.id   a5b3deed4e22dcf81421fac621127b0c
#
_cell.length_a   1.000
_cell.length_b   1.000
_cell.length_c   1.000
_cell.angle_alpha   90.00
_cell.angle_beta   90.00
_cell.angle_gamma   90.00
#
_symmetry.space_group_name_H-M   'P 1'
#
loop_
_entity.id
_entity.type
_entity.pdbx_description
1 polymer ?
#
loop_
_entity_poly.entity_id
_entity_poly.type
_entity_poly.pdbx_seq_one_letter_code
_entity_poly.pdbx_strand_id
1 'polypeptide(L)'
;DERSLGRQGFWKKVVIFAAGSFMNFLAGFLIILAVYSGAQGFLIPAAAGTAPEFEERNGQTIQAGDIFYSVNGERVYLYSDVSLLMSLHQGQPMDLVVLRDGEKVELNDVTWGTYTGTEGETYQGYGVYIARDQIEEANLWTILKTSWLNTIDFVRIVRLSLQMLVTGQAGMDDLSGPVGIVSTITQVGTASETIAAAVENILYFGAMLAVNLAVMNMLPIPALDGGKIFFLIIDEIAMKLFRKKIPEKYEMAVNTVGFVALMGFMLVVTFNDVFKLFG
;
A
#
# COMPACT_ATOMS: atom_id res chain seq x y z
N ASP A 1 -41.40 6.70 6.93
CA ASP A 1 -41.11 5.59 6.03
C ASP A 1 -40.18 4.60 6.76
N GLU A 2 -40.61 3.32 6.88
CA GLU A 2 -39.83 2.26 7.55
C GLU A 2 -38.49 1.97 6.86
N ARG A 3 -38.34 2.41 5.61
CA ARG A 3 -37.10 2.28 4.82
C ARG A 3 -36.09 3.39 5.09
N SER A 4 -36.42 4.40 5.90
CA SER A 4 -35.45 5.46 6.20
C SER A 4 -34.25 4.91 6.96
N LEU A 5 -33.04 5.33 6.57
CA LEU A 5 -31.78 4.91 7.17
C LEU A 5 -31.76 5.09 8.69
N GLY A 6 -32.40 6.16 9.20
CA GLY A 6 -32.53 6.46 10.62
C GLY A 6 -33.16 5.33 11.46
N ARG A 7 -34.10 4.57 10.87
CA ARG A 7 -34.84 3.48 11.55
C ARG A 7 -34.18 2.10 11.41
N GLN A 8 -33.12 1.98 10.59
CA GLN A 8 -32.46 0.70 10.40
C GLN A 8 -31.57 0.34 11.60
N GLY A 9 -31.45 -0.98 11.85
CA GLY A 9 -30.57 -1.48 12.91
C GLY A 9 -29.10 -1.21 12.64
N PHE A 10 -28.29 -1.25 13.69
CA PHE A 10 -26.85 -0.96 13.67
C PHE A 10 -26.10 -1.65 12.53
N TRP A 11 -26.18 -2.97 12.41
CA TRP A 11 -25.46 -3.73 11.39
C TRP A 11 -25.86 -3.38 9.95
N LYS A 12 -27.14 -3.07 9.72
CA LYS A 12 -27.60 -2.64 8.38
C LYS A 12 -26.98 -1.29 8.00
N LYS A 13 -26.86 -0.36 8.95
CA LYS A 13 -26.20 0.93 8.74
C LYS A 13 -24.71 0.76 8.44
N VAL A 14 -24.00 -0.11 9.21
CA VAL A 14 -22.59 -0.42 8.96
C VAL A 14 -22.39 -0.96 7.55
N VAL A 15 -23.19 -1.93 7.13
CA VAL A 15 -23.10 -2.50 5.77
C VAL A 15 -23.35 -1.44 4.70
N ILE A 16 -24.34 -0.57 4.88
CA ILE A 16 -24.65 0.50 3.91
C ILE A 16 -23.49 1.49 3.80
N PHE A 17 -22.90 1.92 4.92
CA PHE A 17 -21.76 2.84 4.90
C PHE A 17 -20.49 2.20 4.36
N ALA A 18 -20.24 0.92 4.66
CA ALA A 18 -19.07 0.20 4.16
C ALA A 18 -19.18 -0.22 2.69
N ALA A 19 -20.41 -0.26 2.11
CA ALA A 19 -20.65 -0.79 0.78
C ALA A 19 -19.86 -0.05 -0.31
N GLY A 20 -19.74 1.29 -0.23
CA GLY A 20 -18.97 2.09 -1.19
C GLY A 20 -17.49 1.71 -1.19
N SER A 21 -16.89 1.67 -0.01
CA SER A 21 -15.47 1.27 0.16
C SER A 21 -15.25 -0.17 -0.27
N PHE A 22 -16.16 -1.08 0.07
CA PHE A 22 -16.10 -2.47 -0.37
C PHE A 22 -16.14 -2.61 -1.89
N MET A 23 -17.00 -1.84 -2.57
CA MET A 23 -17.09 -1.86 -4.04
C MET A 23 -15.81 -1.31 -4.69
N ASN A 24 -15.18 -0.29 -4.12
CA ASN A 24 -13.91 0.23 -4.59
C ASN A 24 -12.78 -0.81 -4.42
N PHE A 25 -12.73 -1.50 -3.27
CA PHE A 25 -11.78 -2.60 -3.04
C PHE A 25 -12.00 -3.74 -4.04
N LEU A 26 -13.25 -4.16 -4.24
CA LEU A 26 -13.60 -5.21 -5.19
C LEU A 26 -13.26 -4.81 -6.64
N ALA A 27 -13.52 -3.55 -7.02
CA ALA A 27 -13.14 -3.03 -8.34
C ALA A 27 -11.63 -3.08 -8.54
N GLY A 28 -10.84 -2.64 -7.55
CA GLY A 28 -9.38 -2.74 -7.59
C GLY A 28 -8.91 -4.18 -7.79
N PHE A 29 -9.43 -5.13 -7.01
CA PHE A 29 -9.13 -6.55 -7.16
C PHE A 29 -9.48 -7.09 -8.56
N LEU A 30 -10.66 -6.78 -9.08
CA LEU A 30 -11.10 -7.26 -10.41
C LEU A 30 -10.25 -6.66 -11.53
N ILE A 31 -9.81 -5.40 -11.41
CA ILE A 31 -8.91 -4.78 -12.39
C ILE A 31 -7.56 -5.48 -12.37
N ILE A 32 -6.95 -5.73 -11.18
CA ILE A 32 -5.69 -6.47 -11.08
C ILE A 32 -5.84 -7.90 -11.63
N LEU A 33 -6.95 -8.56 -11.34
CA LEU A 33 -7.23 -9.89 -11.88
C LEU A 33 -7.29 -9.86 -13.41
N ALA A 34 -7.91 -8.84 -14.01
CA ALA A 34 -7.96 -8.66 -15.46
C ALA A 34 -6.56 -8.39 -16.03
N VAL A 35 -5.75 -7.51 -15.43
CA VAL A 35 -4.37 -7.24 -15.83
C VAL A 35 -3.52 -8.51 -15.79
N TYR A 36 -3.60 -9.26 -14.68
CA TYR A 36 -2.78 -10.46 -14.49
C TYR A 36 -3.28 -11.68 -15.28
N SER A 37 -4.49 -11.65 -15.82
CA SER A 37 -5.02 -12.75 -16.65
C SER A 37 -4.22 -12.97 -17.94
N GLY A 38 -3.48 -11.96 -18.42
CA GLY A 38 -2.57 -12.05 -19.57
C GLY A 38 -1.12 -12.39 -19.22
N ALA A 39 -0.78 -12.51 -17.94
CA ALA A 39 0.58 -12.77 -17.50
C ALA A 39 1.03 -14.20 -17.85
N GLN A 40 2.30 -14.36 -18.23
CA GLN A 40 2.91 -15.67 -18.47
C GLN A 40 3.52 -16.26 -17.20
N GLY A 41 3.85 -15.42 -16.22
CA GLY A 41 4.43 -15.83 -14.94
C GLY A 41 4.64 -14.64 -14.02
N PHE A 42 4.99 -14.94 -12.77
CA PHE A 42 5.23 -13.94 -11.73
C PHE A 42 6.62 -14.14 -11.12
N LEU A 43 7.37 -13.05 -10.99
CA LEU A 43 8.66 -13.09 -10.32
C LEU A 43 8.48 -13.48 -8.84
N ILE A 44 9.29 -14.43 -8.39
CA ILE A 44 9.34 -14.86 -6.99
C ILE A 44 10.30 -13.92 -6.23
N PRO A 45 9.96 -13.48 -5.02
CA PRO A 45 10.85 -12.66 -4.19
C PRO A 45 12.00 -13.50 -3.61
N ALA A 46 12.92 -13.96 -4.45
CA ALA A 46 14.04 -14.81 -4.08
C ALA A 46 15.37 -14.05 -4.13
N ALA A 47 16.33 -14.45 -3.31
CA ALA A 47 17.68 -13.96 -3.34
C ALA A 47 18.49 -14.59 -4.48
N ALA A 48 19.27 -13.78 -5.18
CA ALA A 48 20.30 -14.27 -6.10
C ALA A 48 21.64 -14.51 -5.40
N GLY A 49 21.76 -14.05 -4.15
CA GLY A 49 22.98 -14.11 -3.34
C GLY A 49 23.27 -12.78 -2.65
N THR A 50 24.49 -12.60 -2.21
CA THR A 50 24.95 -11.41 -1.50
C THR A 50 26.27 -10.89 -2.06
N ALA A 51 26.59 -9.63 -1.73
CA ALA A 51 27.91 -9.06 -2.00
C ALA A 51 28.99 -9.81 -1.22
N PRO A 52 30.26 -9.83 -1.72
CA PRO A 52 31.34 -10.57 -1.08
C PRO A 52 31.56 -10.22 0.40
N GLU A 53 31.36 -8.95 0.76
CA GLU A 53 31.58 -8.45 2.12
C GLU A 53 30.41 -8.69 3.07
N PHE A 54 29.29 -9.24 2.56
CA PHE A 54 28.04 -9.37 3.33
C PHE A 54 28.23 -10.24 4.58
N GLU A 55 28.81 -11.42 4.43
CA GLU A 55 29.01 -12.38 5.54
C GLU A 55 29.96 -11.83 6.58
N GLU A 56 31.09 -11.20 6.14
CA GLU A 56 32.05 -10.58 7.03
C GLU A 56 31.46 -9.48 7.88
N ARG A 57 30.53 -8.65 7.27
CA ARG A 57 29.92 -7.53 7.97
C ARG A 57 28.79 -7.93 8.91
N ASN A 58 28.02 -8.94 8.53
CA ASN A 58 26.78 -9.28 9.23
C ASN A 58 26.91 -10.57 10.08
N GLY A 59 27.97 -11.36 9.89
CA GLY A 59 28.14 -12.65 10.57
C GLY A 59 27.07 -13.69 10.20
N GLN A 60 26.34 -13.45 9.13
CA GLN A 60 25.17 -14.20 8.67
C GLN A 60 25.21 -14.30 7.15
N THR A 61 24.53 -15.27 6.57
CA THR A 61 24.54 -15.45 5.10
C THR A 61 23.14 -15.66 4.53
N ILE A 62 22.89 -15.08 3.35
CA ILE A 62 21.75 -15.34 2.50
C ILE A 62 22.24 -16.15 1.31
N GLN A 63 21.58 -17.26 1.03
CA GLN A 63 21.90 -18.14 -0.08
C GLN A 63 21.07 -17.82 -1.31
N ALA A 64 21.62 -18.11 -2.48
CA ALA A 64 20.83 -18.04 -3.71
C ALA A 64 19.65 -19.03 -3.62
N GLY A 65 18.45 -18.54 -3.93
CA GLY A 65 17.20 -19.31 -3.81
C GLY A 65 16.46 -19.12 -2.48
N ASP A 66 17.04 -18.47 -1.48
CA ASP A 66 16.30 -18.06 -0.28
C ASP A 66 15.14 -17.14 -0.66
N ILE A 67 13.93 -17.43 -0.20
CA ILE A 67 12.75 -16.60 -0.49
C ILE A 67 12.55 -15.58 0.63
N PHE A 68 12.51 -14.30 0.29
CA PHE A 68 12.24 -13.24 1.25
C PHE A 68 10.84 -13.41 1.86
N TYR A 69 10.80 -13.52 3.18
CA TYR A 69 9.57 -13.70 3.94
C TYR A 69 9.09 -12.40 4.57
N SER A 70 9.98 -11.66 5.22
CA SER A 70 9.67 -10.36 5.82
C SER A 70 10.91 -9.47 5.94
N VAL A 71 10.69 -8.16 5.98
CA VAL A 71 11.67 -7.11 6.22
C VAL A 71 11.18 -6.28 7.39
N ASN A 72 11.94 -6.18 8.50
CA ASN A 72 11.54 -5.50 9.74
C ASN A 72 10.11 -5.88 10.20
N GLY A 73 9.76 -7.18 10.11
CA GLY A 73 8.45 -7.70 10.47
C GLY A 73 7.35 -7.48 9.43
N GLU A 74 7.54 -6.63 8.42
CA GLU A 74 6.61 -6.46 7.29
C GLU A 74 6.71 -7.63 6.33
N ARG A 75 5.57 -8.27 6.05
CA ARG A 75 5.50 -9.44 5.18
C ARG A 75 5.83 -9.08 3.73
N VAL A 76 6.68 -9.88 3.08
CA VAL A 76 6.89 -9.83 1.63
C VAL A 76 5.82 -10.68 0.94
N TYR A 77 5.04 -10.09 0.06
CA TYR A 77 4.00 -10.75 -0.74
C TYR A 77 4.40 -10.87 -2.21
N LEU A 78 5.05 -9.82 -2.73
CA LEU A 78 5.41 -9.67 -4.13
C LEU A 78 6.91 -9.45 -4.28
N TYR A 79 7.41 -9.70 -5.47
CA TYR A 79 8.80 -9.40 -5.83
C TYR A 79 9.19 -7.95 -5.56
N SER A 80 8.29 -7.00 -5.92
CA SER A 80 8.50 -5.56 -5.72
C SER A 80 8.62 -5.14 -4.27
N ASP A 81 8.02 -5.91 -3.35
CA ASP A 81 8.02 -5.59 -1.91
C ASP A 81 9.42 -5.59 -1.31
N VAL A 82 10.28 -6.49 -1.80
CA VAL A 82 11.64 -6.60 -1.27
C VAL A 82 12.37 -5.27 -1.40
N SER A 83 12.40 -4.71 -2.61
CA SER A 83 13.05 -3.42 -2.87
C SER A 83 12.35 -2.27 -2.15
N LEU A 84 11.01 -2.26 -2.15
CA LEU A 84 10.21 -1.24 -1.46
C LEU A 84 10.51 -1.22 0.04
N LEU A 85 10.38 -2.37 0.70
CA LEU A 85 10.57 -2.46 2.15
C LEU A 85 12.01 -2.17 2.57
N MET A 86 13.00 -2.62 1.77
CA MET A 86 14.40 -2.27 2.01
C MET A 86 14.65 -0.76 1.86
N SER A 87 14.04 -0.11 0.88
CA SER A 87 14.21 1.33 0.65
C SER A 87 13.63 2.18 1.78
N LEU A 88 12.57 1.73 2.44
CA LEU A 88 11.97 2.44 3.60
C LEU A 88 12.89 2.48 4.82
N HIS A 89 13.90 1.59 4.89
CA HIS A 89 14.87 1.51 5.99
C HIS A 89 16.28 1.94 5.59
N GLN A 90 16.41 2.62 4.45
CA GLN A 90 17.68 3.06 3.90
C GLN A 90 18.54 3.81 4.95
N GLY A 91 19.79 3.37 5.11
CA GLY A 91 20.73 3.96 6.07
C GLY A 91 20.61 3.44 7.51
N GLN A 92 19.68 2.53 7.79
CA GLN A 92 19.47 1.92 9.12
C GLN A 92 19.69 0.40 9.03
N PRO A 93 20.11 -0.27 10.12
CA PRO A 93 20.07 -1.73 10.19
C PRO A 93 18.65 -2.25 10.02
N MET A 94 18.50 -3.42 9.41
CA MET A 94 17.19 -4.05 9.24
C MET A 94 17.23 -5.55 9.57
N ASP A 95 16.09 -6.07 10.03
CA ASP A 95 15.90 -7.49 10.25
C ASP A 95 15.25 -8.12 9.00
N LEU A 96 15.82 -9.22 8.55
CA LEU A 96 15.30 -10.01 7.44
C LEU A 96 14.90 -11.40 7.93
N VAL A 97 13.79 -11.89 7.39
CA VAL A 97 13.46 -13.31 7.49
C VAL A 97 13.37 -13.86 6.06
N VAL A 98 14.09 -14.95 5.81
CA VAL A 98 14.00 -15.68 4.56
C VAL A 98 13.50 -17.11 4.79
N LEU A 99 12.96 -17.73 3.76
CA LEU A 99 12.63 -19.16 3.75
C LEU A 99 13.74 -19.89 2.97
N ARG A 100 14.45 -20.78 3.68
CA ARG A 100 15.44 -21.68 3.12
C ARG A 100 14.93 -23.10 3.27
N ASP A 101 14.74 -23.81 2.18
CA ASP A 101 14.18 -25.18 2.17
C ASP A 101 12.84 -25.30 2.94
N GLY A 102 12.05 -24.20 2.95
CA GLY A 102 10.76 -24.11 3.63
C GLY A 102 10.83 -23.72 5.12
N GLU A 103 12.03 -23.63 5.71
CA GLU A 103 12.24 -23.19 7.09
C GLU A 103 12.60 -21.71 7.15
N LYS A 104 12.17 -21.04 8.23
CA LYS A 104 12.49 -19.62 8.46
C LYS A 104 13.90 -19.48 8.98
N VAL A 105 14.69 -18.65 8.32
CA VAL A 105 16.00 -18.19 8.74
C VAL A 105 15.92 -16.71 9.04
N GLU A 106 16.20 -16.33 10.28
CA GLU A 106 16.19 -14.95 10.75
C GLU A 106 17.61 -14.37 10.65
N LEU A 107 17.72 -13.19 10.04
CA LEU A 107 18.93 -12.40 9.94
C LEU A 107 18.66 -11.07 10.64
N ASN A 108 19.35 -10.84 11.76
CA ASN A 108 19.14 -9.65 12.55
C ASN A 108 20.23 -8.61 12.27
N ASP A 109 19.86 -7.33 12.37
CA ASP A 109 20.77 -6.19 12.24
C ASP A 109 21.58 -6.18 10.93
N VAL A 110 20.97 -6.56 9.80
CA VAL A 110 21.62 -6.48 8.49
C VAL A 110 21.99 -5.03 8.19
N THR A 111 23.29 -4.76 8.02
CA THR A 111 23.84 -3.42 7.99
C THR A 111 23.75 -2.76 6.62
N TRP A 112 23.35 -1.48 6.62
CA TRP A 112 23.51 -0.61 5.46
C TRP A 112 24.96 -0.18 5.32
N GLY A 113 25.51 -0.22 4.10
CA GLY A 113 26.89 0.20 3.88
C GLY A 113 27.30 0.22 2.41
N THR A 114 28.59 0.44 2.18
CA THR A 114 29.18 0.33 0.86
C THR A 114 29.55 -1.12 0.59
N TYR A 115 29.04 -1.66 -0.51
CA TYR A 115 29.31 -3.02 -0.97
C TYR A 115 29.87 -3.01 -2.37
N THR A 116 30.58 -4.07 -2.74
CA THR A 116 31.11 -4.27 -4.09
C THR A 116 30.09 -5.03 -4.92
N GLY A 117 29.71 -4.48 -6.06
CA GLY A 117 28.82 -5.12 -7.02
C GLY A 117 29.49 -6.22 -7.84
N THR A 118 28.71 -6.91 -8.65
CA THR A 118 29.17 -8.06 -9.45
C THR A 118 30.19 -7.70 -10.54
N GLU A 119 30.21 -6.44 -10.97
CA GLU A 119 31.15 -5.91 -11.97
C GLU A 119 32.31 -5.14 -11.35
N GLY A 120 32.43 -5.16 -10.00
CA GLY A 120 33.47 -4.48 -9.25
C GLY A 120 33.19 -3.01 -8.91
N GLU A 121 32.02 -2.49 -9.29
CA GLU A 121 31.56 -1.18 -8.87
C GLU A 121 31.20 -1.17 -7.38
N THR A 122 31.29 -0.03 -6.73
CA THR A 122 30.85 0.12 -5.35
C THR A 122 29.51 0.84 -5.30
N TYR A 123 28.61 0.35 -4.44
CA TYR A 123 27.29 0.95 -4.24
C TYR A 123 26.93 0.98 -2.74
N GLN A 124 25.98 1.87 -2.41
CA GLN A 124 25.39 1.92 -1.06
C GLN A 124 24.14 1.05 -1.02
N GLY A 125 24.06 0.16 -0.03
CA GLY A 125 22.95 -0.76 0.08
C GLY A 125 23.08 -1.73 1.25
N TYR A 126 22.33 -2.82 1.18
CA TYR A 126 22.38 -3.91 2.16
C TYR A 126 23.23 -5.11 1.70
N GLY A 127 23.81 -5.03 0.52
CA GLY A 127 24.63 -6.12 -0.02
C GLY A 127 23.84 -7.37 -0.43
N VAL A 128 22.55 -7.24 -0.69
CA VAL A 128 21.66 -8.35 -1.06
C VAL A 128 21.22 -8.21 -2.50
N TYR A 129 21.32 -9.28 -3.27
CA TYR A 129 20.88 -9.33 -4.67
C TYR A 129 19.55 -10.08 -4.77
N ILE A 130 18.60 -9.51 -5.52
CA ILE A 130 17.28 -10.10 -5.74
C ILE A 130 17.31 -10.80 -7.11
N ALA A 131 16.89 -12.06 -7.17
CA ALA A 131 16.85 -12.86 -8.39
C ALA A 131 15.79 -12.33 -9.36
N ARG A 132 16.13 -12.23 -10.65
CA ARG A 132 15.21 -11.77 -11.72
C ARG A 132 14.84 -12.88 -12.69
N ASP A 133 15.32 -14.07 -12.46
CA ASP A 133 15.16 -15.25 -13.31
C ASP A 133 14.27 -16.33 -12.68
N GLN A 134 13.88 -16.15 -11.41
CA GLN A 134 12.97 -17.08 -10.73
C GLN A 134 11.52 -16.66 -10.97
N ILE A 135 10.80 -17.48 -11.77
CA ILE A 135 9.44 -17.20 -12.20
C ILE A 135 8.53 -18.38 -11.80
N GLU A 136 7.43 -18.08 -11.12
CA GLU A 136 6.31 -19.01 -10.93
C GLU A 136 5.39 -18.90 -12.16
N GLU A 137 5.16 -20.01 -12.87
CA GLU A 137 4.32 -20.02 -14.07
C GLU A 137 2.89 -19.57 -13.77
N ALA A 138 2.32 -18.78 -14.69
CA ALA A 138 0.95 -18.32 -14.56
C ALA A 138 -0.04 -19.47 -14.84
N ASN A 139 -0.89 -19.71 -13.87
CA ASN A 139 -2.06 -20.58 -13.98
C ASN A 139 -3.22 -19.93 -13.20
N LEU A 140 -4.41 -20.49 -13.28
CA LEU A 140 -5.59 -19.91 -12.64
C LEU A 140 -5.38 -19.64 -11.14
N TRP A 141 -4.72 -20.54 -10.44
CA TRP A 141 -4.46 -20.41 -9.02
C TRP A 141 -3.43 -19.32 -8.71
N THR A 142 -2.29 -19.30 -9.43
CA THR A 142 -1.24 -18.30 -9.24
C THR A 142 -1.72 -16.91 -9.61
N ILE A 143 -2.54 -16.78 -10.68
CA ILE A 143 -3.18 -15.50 -11.04
C ILE A 143 -4.10 -15.00 -9.92
N LEU A 144 -5.01 -15.83 -9.42
CA LEU A 144 -5.91 -15.46 -8.32
C LEU A 144 -5.14 -15.12 -7.04
N LYS A 145 -4.18 -15.94 -6.66
CA LYS A 145 -3.30 -15.74 -5.48
C LYS A 145 -2.56 -14.42 -5.58
N THR A 146 -1.88 -14.19 -6.70
CA THR A 146 -1.04 -12.98 -6.89
C THR A 146 -1.90 -11.72 -6.99
N SER A 147 -3.06 -11.79 -7.67
CA SER A 147 -4.03 -10.67 -7.70
C SER A 147 -4.54 -10.31 -6.31
N TRP A 148 -4.87 -11.30 -5.50
CA TRP A 148 -5.30 -11.08 -4.12
C TRP A 148 -4.18 -10.48 -3.28
N LEU A 149 -2.97 -11.06 -3.34
CA LEU A 149 -1.81 -10.56 -2.60
C LEU A 149 -1.45 -9.14 -3.00
N ASN A 150 -1.51 -8.80 -4.30
CA ASN A 150 -1.27 -7.45 -4.79
C ASN A 150 -2.32 -6.45 -4.26
N THR A 151 -3.58 -6.87 -4.22
CA THR A 151 -4.64 -6.01 -3.67
C THR A 151 -4.45 -5.75 -2.17
N ILE A 152 -4.04 -6.77 -1.41
CA ILE A 152 -3.67 -6.62 0.01
C ILE A 152 -2.42 -5.76 0.18
N ASP A 153 -1.46 -5.88 -0.74
CA ASP A 153 -0.27 -5.06 -0.74
C ASP A 153 -0.60 -3.56 -0.93
N PHE A 154 -1.53 -3.22 -1.81
CA PHE A 154 -2.01 -1.83 -1.92
C PHE A 154 -2.59 -1.31 -0.60
N VAL A 155 -3.35 -2.13 0.16
CA VAL A 155 -3.83 -1.75 1.51
C VAL A 155 -2.65 -1.48 2.44
N ARG A 156 -1.62 -2.33 2.39
CA ARG A 156 -0.40 -2.16 3.18
C ARG A 156 0.34 -0.87 2.82
N ILE A 157 0.50 -0.58 1.52
CA ILE A 157 1.16 0.65 1.04
C ILE A 157 0.46 1.89 1.59
N VAL A 158 -0.90 1.93 1.58
CA VAL A 158 -1.65 3.02 2.20
C VAL A 158 -1.34 3.15 3.69
N ARG A 159 -1.33 2.04 4.42
CA ARG A 159 -0.99 2.03 5.85
C ARG A 159 0.42 2.57 6.10
N LEU A 160 1.41 2.10 5.34
CA LEU A 160 2.80 2.56 5.46
C LEU A 160 2.92 4.05 5.12
N SER A 161 2.26 4.52 4.06
CA SER A 161 2.24 5.94 3.69
C SER A 161 1.63 6.82 4.79
N LEU A 162 0.53 6.39 5.39
CA LEU A 162 -0.08 7.09 6.51
C LEU A 162 0.83 7.10 7.74
N GLN A 163 1.52 5.99 8.02
CA GLN A 163 2.50 5.91 9.10
C GLN A 163 3.66 6.87 8.86
N MET A 164 4.23 6.91 7.65
CA MET A 164 5.30 7.84 7.29
C MET A 164 4.86 9.30 7.43
N LEU A 165 3.63 9.62 7.06
CA LEU A 165 3.07 10.97 7.22
C LEU A 165 2.95 11.36 8.70
N VAL A 166 2.45 10.45 9.55
CA VAL A 166 2.28 10.70 11.00
C VAL A 166 3.63 10.78 11.72
N THR A 167 4.62 9.99 11.30
CA THR A 167 5.98 10.00 11.88
C THR A 167 6.87 11.13 11.34
N GLY A 168 6.38 11.89 10.35
CA GLY A 168 7.13 12.99 9.73
C GLY A 168 8.26 12.53 8.80
N GLN A 169 8.25 11.25 8.40
CA GLN A 169 9.17 10.69 7.40
C GLN A 169 8.76 11.07 5.97
N ALA A 170 7.47 11.33 5.75
CA ALA A 170 6.95 11.88 4.50
C ALA A 170 6.56 13.35 4.70
N GLY A 171 6.90 14.21 3.74
CA GLY A 171 6.59 15.63 3.73
C GLY A 171 5.42 15.98 2.78
N MET A 172 5.13 17.28 2.68
CA MET A 172 4.13 17.79 1.72
C MET A 172 4.52 17.50 0.27
N ASP A 173 5.81 17.38 -0.01
CA ASP A 173 6.34 17.10 -1.34
C ASP A 173 6.10 15.66 -1.78
N ASP A 174 5.88 14.75 -0.85
CA ASP A 174 5.57 13.34 -1.14
C ASP A 174 4.08 13.11 -1.41
N LEU A 175 3.24 14.13 -1.14
CA LEU A 175 1.81 14.04 -1.39
C LEU A 175 1.48 14.39 -2.84
N SER A 176 0.57 13.62 -3.43
CA SER A 176 0.02 13.87 -4.76
C SER A 176 -1.47 14.14 -4.66
N GLY A 177 -1.88 15.30 -5.15
CA GLY A 177 -3.28 15.66 -5.32
C GLY A 177 -3.80 15.30 -6.73
N PRO A 178 -4.96 15.82 -7.11
CA PRO A 178 -5.58 15.50 -8.40
C PRO A 178 -4.70 15.78 -9.61
N VAL A 179 -3.91 16.85 -9.57
CA VAL A 179 -3.01 17.25 -10.68
C VAL A 179 -1.81 16.30 -10.73
N GLY A 180 -1.23 15.93 -9.59
CA GLY A 180 -0.14 14.96 -9.51
C GLY A 180 -0.58 13.57 -10.00
N ILE A 181 -1.80 13.13 -9.67
CA ILE A 181 -2.37 11.87 -10.17
C ILE A 181 -2.47 11.88 -11.70
N VAL A 182 -2.99 12.96 -12.30
CA VAL A 182 -3.08 13.10 -13.77
C VAL A 182 -1.70 13.09 -14.41
N SER A 183 -0.72 13.80 -13.80
CA SER A 183 0.67 13.80 -14.26
C SER A 183 1.26 12.40 -14.23
N THR A 184 1.06 11.64 -13.15
CA THR A 184 1.55 10.25 -13.02
C THR A 184 0.93 9.34 -14.09
N ILE A 185 -0.39 9.42 -14.31
CA ILE A 185 -1.07 8.64 -15.37
C ILE A 185 -0.46 8.95 -16.74
N THR A 186 -0.21 10.23 -17.02
CA THR A 186 0.39 10.67 -18.29
C THR A 186 1.81 10.13 -18.44
N GLN A 187 2.63 10.22 -17.39
CA GLN A 187 4.00 9.70 -17.39
C GLN A 187 4.04 8.18 -17.58
N VAL A 188 3.20 7.43 -16.85
CA VAL A 188 3.08 5.98 -16.98
C VAL A 188 2.66 5.60 -18.40
N GLY A 189 1.68 6.29 -18.98
CA GLY A 189 1.24 6.03 -20.35
C GLY A 189 2.31 6.33 -21.39
N THR A 190 3.03 7.46 -21.28
CA THR A 190 4.05 7.87 -22.24
C THR A 190 5.38 7.14 -22.10
N ALA A 191 5.73 6.65 -20.91
CA ALA A 191 6.93 5.86 -20.66
C ALA A 191 6.81 4.40 -21.11
N SER A 192 5.60 3.93 -21.44
CA SER A 192 5.37 2.57 -21.85
C SER A 192 5.81 2.33 -23.29
N GLU A 193 6.49 1.22 -23.55
CA GLU A 193 7.05 0.88 -24.88
C GLU A 193 5.97 0.57 -25.92
N THR A 194 4.82 0.08 -25.49
CA THR A 194 3.69 -0.29 -26.36
C THR A 194 2.37 0.24 -25.81
N ILE A 195 1.37 0.38 -26.68
CA ILE A 195 0.02 0.78 -26.27
C ILE A 195 -0.58 -0.25 -25.31
N ALA A 196 -0.33 -1.53 -25.52
CA ALA A 196 -0.81 -2.58 -24.60
C ALA A 196 -0.21 -2.43 -23.21
N ALA A 197 1.12 -2.24 -23.10
CA ALA A 197 1.79 -1.98 -21.84
C ALA A 197 1.30 -0.69 -21.17
N ALA A 198 1.03 0.37 -21.97
CA ALA A 198 0.45 1.60 -21.45
C ALA A 198 -0.93 1.37 -20.81
N VAL A 199 -1.79 0.62 -21.49
CA VAL A 199 -3.12 0.27 -20.96
C VAL A 199 -3.02 -0.56 -19.69
N GLU A 200 -2.16 -1.59 -19.66
CA GLU A 200 -1.93 -2.42 -18.48
C GLU A 200 -1.43 -1.60 -17.29
N ASN A 201 -0.44 -0.75 -17.51
CA ASN A 201 0.13 0.11 -16.46
C ASN A 201 -0.88 1.13 -15.94
N ILE A 202 -1.69 1.72 -16.80
CA ILE A 202 -2.76 2.65 -16.41
C ILE A 202 -3.85 1.93 -15.62
N LEU A 203 -4.24 0.73 -16.05
CA LEU A 203 -5.20 -0.10 -15.31
C LEU A 203 -4.65 -0.51 -13.95
N TYR A 204 -3.38 -0.92 -13.87
CA TYR A 204 -2.71 -1.25 -12.61
C TYR A 204 -2.72 -0.05 -11.64
N PHE A 205 -2.35 1.14 -12.13
CA PHE A 205 -2.42 2.36 -11.34
C PHE A 205 -3.86 2.72 -10.93
N GLY A 206 -4.82 2.53 -11.82
CA GLY A 206 -6.25 2.71 -11.53
C GLY A 206 -6.76 1.76 -10.43
N ALA A 207 -6.30 0.50 -10.45
CA ALA A 207 -6.61 -0.46 -9.40
C ALA A 207 -6.03 -0.02 -8.04
N MET A 208 -4.79 0.45 -8.02
CA MET A 208 -4.16 0.99 -6.83
C MET A 208 -4.95 2.18 -6.28
N LEU A 209 -5.39 3.12 -7.12
CA LEU A 209 -6.23 4.24 -6.71
C LEU A 209 -7.59 3.78 -6.15
N ALA A 210 -8.21 2.77 -6.75
CA ALA A 210 -9.49 2.22 -6.27
C ALA A 210 -9.34 1.64 -4.86
N VAL A 211 -8.28 0.85 -4.61
CA VAL A 211 -7.98 0.31 -3.28
C VAL A 211 -7.63 1.44 -2.29
N ASN A 212 -6.84 2.43 -2.71
CA ASN A 212 -6.53 3.59 -1.87
C ASN A 212 -7.80 4.31 -1.42
N LEU A 213 -8.74 4.56 -2.35
CA LEU A 213 -10.04 5.16 -2.02
C LEU A 213 -10.85 4.29 -1.05
N ALA A 214 -10.82 2.96 -1.23
CA ALA A 214 -11.49 2.04 -0.32
C ALA A 214 -10.94 2.16 1.11
N VAL A 215 -9.62 2.15 1.27
CA VAL A 215 -8.97 2.24 2.59
C VAL A 215 -9.16 3.62 3.20
N MET A 216 -8.91 4.69 2.45
CA MET A 216 -9.05 6.06 2.93
C MET A 216 -10.48 6.36 3.39
N ASN A 217 -11.50 5.90 2.62
CA ASN A 217 -12.90 6.10 2.98
C ASN A 217 -13.30 5.33 4.25
N MET A 218 -12.58 4.27 4.63
CA MET A 218 -12.83 3.52 5.87
C MET A 218 -12.09 4.10 7.10
N LEU A 219 -11.25 5.12 6.93
CA LEU A 219 -10.63 5.80 8.07
C LEU A 219 -11.68 6.51 8.93
N PRO A 220 -11.50 6.57 10.26
CA PRO A 220 -12.42 7.24 11.18
C PRO A 220 -12.28 8.77 11.11
N ILE A 221 -12.26 9.32 9.90
CA ILE A 221 -12.13 10.74 9.63
C ILE A 221 -13.53 11.31 9.33
N PRO A 222 -13.92 12.45 9.96
CA PRO A 222 -15.17 13.12 9.63
C PRO A 222 -15.32 13.38 8.12
N ALA A 223 -16.54 13.35 7.63
CA ALA A 223 -16.95 13.46 6.23
C ALA A 223 -16.69 12.20 5.37
N LEU A 224 -15.92 11.21 5.84
CA LEU A 224 -15.74 9.91 5.17
C LEU A 224 -16.74 8.87 5.71
N ASP A 225 -16.88 7.75 4.99
CA ASP A 225 -17.82 6.68 5.38
C ASP A 225 -17.38 6.01 6.70
N GLY A 226 -16.07 5.85 6.92
CA GLY A 226 -15.50 5.38 8.19
C GLY A 226 -15.83 6.32 9.36
N GLY A 227 -15.87 7.63 9.13
CA GLY A 227 -16.32 8.61 10.13
C GLY A 227 -17.77 8.38 10.54
N LYS A 228 -18.68 8.09 9.59
CA LYS A 228 -20.08 7.75 9.88
C LYS A 228 -20.19 6.46 10.71
N ILE A 229 -19.40 5.43 10.35
CA ILE A 229 -19.33 4.18 11.11
C ILE A 229 -18.80 4.44 12.53
N PHE A 230 -17.78 5.27 12.67
CA PHE A 230 -17.21 5.65 13.95
C PHE A 230 -18.26 6.33 14.86
N PHE A 231 -19.01 7.32 14.34
CA PHE A 231 -20.11 7.95 15.08
C PHE A 231 -21.21 6.95 15.44
N LEU A 232 -21.54 6.03 14.55
CA LEU A 232 -22.53 4.99 14.82
C LEU A 232 -22.09 4.08 15.98
N ILE A 233 -20.80 3.73 16.06
CA ILE A 233 -20.23 2.95 17.17
C ILE A 233 -20.30 3.75 18.47
N ILE A 234 -19.94 5.04 18.44
CA ILE A 234 -20.00 5.92 19.61
C ILE A 234 -21.44 6.05 20.11
N ASP A 235 -22.42 6.21 19.22
CA ASP A 235 -23.83 6.28 19.59
C ASP A 235 -24.30 4.98 20.26
N GLU A 236 -23.90 3.82 19.75
CA GLU A 236 -24.27 2.54 20.34
C GLU A 236 -23.66 2.36 21.74
N ILE A 237 -22.40 2.80 21.92
CA ILE A 237 -21.71 2.79 23.24
C ILE A 237 -22.40 3.75 24.20
N ALA A 238 -22.72 4.99 23.75
CA ALA A 238 -23.38 5.99 24.56
C ALA A 238 -24.79 5.52 25.01
N MET A 239 -25.51 4.85 24.11
CA MET A 239 -26.82 4.26 24.44
C MET A 239 -26.71 3.15 25.48
N LYS A 240 -25.68 2.29 25.42
CA LYS A 240 -25.46 1.22 26.39
C LYS A 240 -25.03 1.72 27.77
N LEU A 241 -24.14 2.73 27.79
CA LEU A 241 -23.57 3.26 29.05
C LEU A 241 -24.45 4.34 29.70
N PHE A 242 -24.93 5.28 28.89
CA PHE A 242 -25.61 6.48 29.39
C PHE A 242 -27.11 6.52 29.06
N ARG A 243 -27.62 5.54 28.30
CA ARG A 243 -29.00 5.50 27.79
C ARG A 243 -29.41 6.79 27.05
N LYS A 244 -28.44 7.49 26.43
CA LYS A 244 -28.65 8.71 25.66
C LYS A 244 -27.90 8.61 24.35
N LYS A 245 -28.55 9.04 23.24
CA LYS A 245 -27.89 9.23 21.95
C LYS A 245 -27.20 10.58 21.90
N ILE A 246 -26.11 10.64 21.12
CA ILE A 246 -25.49 11.92 20.80
C ILE A 246 -26.45 12.71 19.90
N PRO A 247 -26.73 13.97 20.19
CA PRO A 247 -27.58 14.80 19.33
C PRO A 247 -26.98 14.93 17.93
N GLU A 248 -27.77 14.69 16.88
CA GLU A 248 -27.36 14.74 15.46
C GLU A 248 -26.63 16.03 15.07
N LYS A 249 -26.94 17.15 15.77
CA LYS A 249 -26.27 18.44 15.53
C LYS A 249 -24.75 18.39 15.73
N TYR A 250 -24.25 17.56 16.66
CA TYR A 250 -22.81 17.43 16.91
C TYR A 250 -22.15 16.59 15.80
N GLU A 251 -22.79 15.50 15.39
CA GLU A 251 -22.33 14.70 14.26
C GLU A 251 -22.27 15.55 12.98
N MET A 252 -23.34 16.31 12.70
CA MET A 252 -23.39 17.21 11.56
C MET A 252 -22.30 18.29 11.62
N ALA A 253 -22.10 18.91 12.78
CA ALA A 253 -21.07 19.94 12.95
C ALA A 253 -19.66 19.38 12.72
N VAL A 254 -19.33 18.22 13.31
CA VAL A 254 -18.02 17.57 13.14
C VAL A 254 -17.80 17.16 11.69
N ASN A 255 -18.82 16.59 11.03
CA ASN A 255 -18.73 16.22 9.61
C ASN A 255 -18.56 17.46 8.72
N THR A 256 -19.23 18.57 9.01
CA THR A 256 -19.08 19.82 8.24
C THR A 256 -17.67 20.40 8.40
N VAL A 257 -17.15 20.47 9.64
CA VAL A 257 -15.80 20.95 9.89
C VAL A 257 -14.78 20.04 9.21
N GLY A 258 -14.95 18.71 9.33
CA GLY A 258 -14.07 17.73 8.67
C GLY A 258 -14.09 17.88 7.15
N PHE A 259 -15.25 18.07 6.55
CA PHE A 259 -15.37 18.31 5.11
C PHE A 259 -14.64 19.57 4.66
N VAL A 260 -14.84 20.69 5.38
CA VAL A 260 -14.14 21.96 5.06
C VAL A 260 -12.62 21.79 5.22
N ALA A 261 -12.17 21.10 6.27
CA ALA A 261 -10.75 20.83 6.47
C ALA A 261 -10.15 19.96 5.35
N LEU A 262 -10.85 18.89 4.93
CA LEU A 262 -10.42 18.03 3.82
C LEU A 262 -10.39 18.79 2.49
N MET A 263 -11.38 19.62 2.21
CA MET A 263 -11.40 20.46 1.01
C MET A 263 -10.25 21.47 1.02
N GLY A 264 -10.00 22.12 2.17
CA GLY A 264 -8.86 23.01 2.33
C GLY A 264 -7.53 22.32 2.13
N PHE A 265 -7.35 21.13 2.70
CA PHE A 265 -6.17 20.30 2.51
C PHE A 265 -5.99 19.89 1.05
N MET A 266 -7.05 19.45 0.37
CA MET A 266 -7.00 19.10 -1.05
C MET A 266 -6.58 20.29 -1.92
N LEU A 267 -7.06 21.51 -1.61
CA LEU A 267 -6.63 22.72 -2.32
C LEU A 267 -5.13 22.96 -2.13
N VAL A 268 -4.62 22.87 -0.90
CA VAL A 268 -3.19 23.06 -0.61
C VAL A 268 -2.34 22.06 -1.38
N VAL A 269 -2.71 20.76 -1.36
CA VAL A 269 -1.98 19.73 -2.11
C VAL A 269 -2.06 19.97 -3.63
N THR A 270 -3.22 20.38 -4.13
CA THR A 270 -3.39 20.72 -5.57
C THR A 270 -2.49 21.89 -5.98
N PHE A 271 -2.41 22.94 -5.16
CA PHE A 271 -1.48 24.05 -5.42
C PHE A 271 -0.03 23.57 -5.40
N ASN A 272 0.36 22.73 -4.43
CA ASN A 272 1.69 22.15 -4.37
C ASN A 272 2.02 21.33 -5.65
N ASP A 273 1.08 20.52 -6.14
CA ASP A 273 1.24 19.78 -7.41
C ASP A 273 1.51 20.74 -8.59
N VAL A 274 0.72 21.82 -8.67
CA VAL A 274 0.90 22.83 -9.75
C VAL A 274 2.27 23.49 -9.66
N PHE A 275 2.72 23.85 -8.46
CA PHE A 275 4.06 24.40 -8.30
C PHE A 275 5.16 23.42 -8.73
N LYS A 276 5.04 22.13 -8.43
CA LYS A 276 5.99 21.09 -8.89
C LYS A 276 6.05 20.93 -10.40
N LEU A 277 4.98 21.27 -11.14
CA LEU A 277 4.95 21.19 -12.60
C LEU A 277 5.65 22.38 -13.28
N PHE A 278 5.76 23.52 -12.60
CA PHE A 278 6.31 24.75 -13.15
C PHE A 278 7.67 25.16 -12.54
N GLY A 279 8.12 24.49 -11.49
CA GLY A 279 9.42 24.70 -10.84
C GLY A 279 10.36 23.56 -11.09
#